data_635a92d064a18abfb42c9e7840a2ab7c
#
_entry.id   635a92d064a18abfb42c9e7840a2ab7c
#
_cell.length_a   1.000
_cell.length_b   1.000
_cell.length_c   1.000
_cell.angle_alpha   90.00
_cell.angle_beta   90.00
_cell.angle_gamma   90.00
#
_symmetry.space_group_name_H-M   'P 1'
#
loop_
_entity.id
_entity.type
_entity.pdbx_description
1 polymer ?
#
loop_
_entity_poly.entity_id
_entity_poly.type
_entity_poly.pdbx_seq_one_letter_code
_entity_poly.pdbx_strand_id
1 'polypeptide(L)'
;RLLDGFRVDSLQLSRIEGIYTGMINAYQHRAGAEDAVVLATLDYWKWKVTGGGISREPYATYRERQERFNKEYLEVLDNLIREYGTRGICAEAYICKADRLRGLGGTYIDEALQTCDEGVKRYPAYKRINELRNIRENILQPYLDINTQGSIYPGDSLELNVAYRNLKGFTLNLYCTNLSEVP
;
A
#
# COMPACT_ATOMS: atom_id res chain seq x y z
N ARG A 1 8.52 5.10 -30.53
CA ARG A 1 9.16 3.80 -30.84
C ARG A 1 10.13 3.34 -29.73
N LEU A 2 9.84 3.61 -28.43
CA LEU A 2 10.66 3.12 -27.31
C LEU A 2 9.82 2.57 -26.14
N LEU A 3 8.54 2.22 -26.36
CA LEU A 3 7.64 1.67 -25.34
C LEU A 3 7.21 0.21 -25.59
N ASP A 4 7.82 -0.48 -26.55
CA ASP A 4 7.54 -1.89 -26.83
C ASP A 4 8.43 -2.89 -26.06
N GLY A 5 9.17 -2.43 -25.04
CA GLY A 5 10.32 -3.15 -24.48
C GLY A 5 10.06 -4.07 -23.29
N PHE A 6 8.88 -4.18 -22.71
CA PHE A 6 8.64 -5.09 -21.58
C PHE A 6 7.26 -5.76 -21.65
N ARG A 7 7.00 -6.52 -22.70
CA ARG A 7 6.06 -7.62 -22.60
C ARG A 7 6.76 -8.74 -21.82
N VAL A 8 6.60 -8.76 -20.51
CA VAL A 8 6.94 -9.97 -19.75
C VAL A 8 6.02 -11.07 -20.31
N ASP A 9 6.64 -12.07 -20.93
CA ASP A 9 5.93 -13.17 -21.57
C ASP A 9 5.08 -13.90 -20.51
N SER A 10 3.83 -14.22 -20.84
CA SER A 10 2.93 -14.96 -19.96
C SER A 10 3.54 -16.28 -19.47
N LEU A 11 4.40 -16.90 -20.28
CA LEU A 11 5.14 -18.10 -19.93
C LEU A 11 6.17 -17.81 -18.81
N GLN A 12 6.84 -16.66 -18.84
CA GLN A 12 7.78 -16.27 -17.78
C GLN A 12 7.06 -15.98 -16.46
N LEU A 13 5.89 -15.34 -16.51
CA LEU A 13 5.06 -15.09 -15.32
C LEU A 13 4.62 -16.41 -14.67
N SER A 14 4.13 -17.37 -15.46
CA SER A 14 3.74 -18.70 -14.97
C SER A 14 4.91 -19.47 -14.36
N ARG A 15 6.11 -19.34 -14.93
CA ARG A 15 7.33 -19.96 -14.37
C ARG A 15 7.71 -19.36 -13.02
N ILE A 16 7.68 -18.03 -12.90
CA ILE A 16 7.98 -17.33 -11.65
C ILE A 16 6.97 -17.72 -10.58
N GLU A 17 5.67 -17.74 -10.92
CA GLU A 17 4.61 -18.17 -10.03
C GLU A 17 4.81 -19.62 -9.58
N GLY A 18 5.17 -20.52 -10.50
CA GLY A 18 5.50 -21.91 -10.19
C GLY A 18 6.69 -22.07 -9.25
N ILE A 19 7.72 -21.20 -9.36
CA ILE A 19 8.85 -21.19 -8.44
C ILE A 19 8.42 -20.80 -7.03
N TYR A 20 7.65 -19.69 -6.89
CA TYR A 20 7.17 -19.25 -5.57
C TYR A 20 6.26 -20.28 -4.91
N THR A 21 5.28 -20.79 -5.65
CA THR A 21 4.33 -21.79 -5.11
C THR A 21 5.04 -23.09 -4.74
N GLY A 22 5.98 -23.54 -5.57
CA GLY A 22 6.82 -24.72 -5.27
C GLY A 22 7.70 -24.52 -4.02
N MET A 23 8.29 -23.35 -3.87
CA MET A 23 9.10 -22.99 -2.69
C MET A 23 8.25 -22.93 -1.42
N ILE A 24 7.10 -22.27 -1.45
CA ILE A 24 6.18 -22.19 -0.31
C ILE A 24 5.74 -23.61 0.11
N ASN A 25 5.31 -24.41 -0.86
CA ASN A 25 4.91 -25.80 -0.61
C ASN A 25 6.05 -26.62 0.01
N ALA A 26 7.27 -26.49 -0.49
CA ALA A 26 8.44 -27.19 0.08
C ALA A 26 8.70 -26.77 1.54
N TYR A 27 8.55 -25.50 1.88
CA TYR A 27 8.70 -25.02 3.26
C TYR A 27 7.56 -25.47 4.16
N GLN A 28 6.32 -25.52 3.68
CA GLN A 28 5.16 -26.03 4.46
C GLN A 28 5.31 -27.48 4.90
N HIS A 29 6.02 -28.29 4.10
CA HIS A 29 6.28 -29.70 4.43
C HIS A 29 7.58 -29.92 5.23
N ARG A 30 8.28 -28.85 5.60
CA ARG A 30 9.55 -28.91 6.35
C ARG A 30 9.35 -28.41 7.77
N ALA A 31 9.55 -29.28 8.75
CA ALA A 31 9.49 -28.91 10.16
C ALA A 31 10.53 -27.81 10.49
N GLY A 32 10.10 -26.80 11.23
CA GLY A 32 10.92 -25.66 11.64
C GLY A 32 11.13 -24.59 10.55
N ALA A 33 10.46 -24.69 9.40
CA ALA A 33 10.56 -23.73 8.31
C ALA A 33 9.39 -22.71 8.27
N GLU A 34 8.63 -22.59 9.36
CA GLU A 34 7.44 -21.73 9.41
C GLU A 34 7.77 -20.25 9.12
N ASP A 35 8.91 -19.75 9.59
CA ASP A 35 9.37 -18.39 9.27
C ASP A 35 9.64 -18.23 7.78
N ALA A 36 10.16 -19.25 7.11
CA ALA A 36 10.40 -19.25 5.68
C ALA A 36 9.08 -19.30 4.89
N VAL A 37 8.05 -20.00 5.38
CA VAL A 37 6.70 -19.99 4.79
C VAL A 37 6.16 -18.56 4.78
N VAL A 38 6.20 -17.87 5.93
CA VAL A 38 5.71 -16.48 6.05
C VAL A 38 6.44 -15.59 5.07
N LEU A 39 7.78 -15.59 5.07
CA LEU A 39 8.57 -14.73 4.19
C LEU A 39 8.34 -15.02 2.71
N ALA A 40 8.37 -16.30 2.32
CA ALA A 40 8.16 -16.69 0.92
C ALA A 40 6.76 -16.31 0.42
N THR A 41 5.74 -16.45 1.27
CA THR A 41 4.38 -16.03 0.94
C THR A 41 4.30 -14.51 0.78
N LEU A 42 4.91 -13.75 1.67
CA LEU A 42 4.93 -12.28 1.56
C LEU A 42 5.69 -11.82 0.31
N ASP A 43 6.82 -12.43 -0.02
CA ASP A 43 7.60 -12.10 -1.21
C ASP A 43 6.85 -12.44 -2.49
N TYR A 44 6.15 -13.57 -2.54
CA TYR A 44 5.26 -13.93 -3.64
C TYR A 44 4.18 -12.86 -3.87
N TRP A 45 3.51 -12.42 -2.82
CA TRP A 45 2.47 -11.41 -2.95
C TRP A 45 3.00 -10.01 -3.25
N LYS A 46 4.18 -9.64 -2.72
CA LYS A 46 4.88 -8.41 -3.14
C LYS A 46 5.19 -8.41 -4.63
N TRP A 47 5.69 -9.53 -5.15
CA TRP A 47 5.93 -9.70 -6.59
C TRP A 47 4.61 -9.56 -7.40
N LYS A 48 3.51 -10.14 -6.95
CA LYS A 48 2.19 -9.96 -7.58
C LYS A 48 1.75 -8.49 -7.59
N VAL A 49 1.92 -7.76 -6.48
CA VAL A 49 1.60 -6.33 -6.36
C VAL A 49 2.38 -5.47 -7.35
N THR A 50 3.66 -5.75 -7.53
CA THR A 50 4.55 -4.95 -8.40
C THR A 50 4.34 -5.19 -9.90
N GLY A 51 3.29 -5.92 -10.27
CA GLY A 51 2.88 -6.07 -11.67
C GLY A 51 3.16 -7.43 -12.29
N GLY A 52 3.77 -8.36 -11.52
CA GLY A 52 4.05 -9.70 -12.04
C GLY A 52 2.84 -10.62 -12.13
N GLY A 53 1.77 -10.34 -11.41
CA GLY A 53 0.70 -11.33 -11.21
C GLY A 53 -0.74 -10.84 -11.29
N ILE A 54 -0.97 -9.58 -11.63
CA ILE A 54 -2.36 -9.15 -11.86
C ILE A 54 -2.82 -9.76 -13.18
N SER A 55 -3.60 -10.81 -13.08
CA SER A 55 -4.15 -11.56 -14.22
C SER A 55 -4.74 -10.61 -15.26
N ARG A 56 -4.35 -10.81 -16.52
CA ARG A 56 -4.93 -10.14 -17.67
C ARG A 56 -6.20 -10.90 -18.10
N GLU A 57 -7.17 -10.98 -17.19
CA GLU A 57 -8.48 -11.50 -17.57
C GLU A 57 -9.09 -10.57 -18.62
N PRO A 58 -9.41 -11.07 -19.82
CA PRO A 58 -9.80 -10.23 -20.94
C PRO A 58 -11.16 -9.52 -20.74
N TYR A 59 -11.96 -9.94 -19.76
CA TYR A 59 -13.33 -9.45 -19.55
C TYR A 59 -13.51 -8.62 -18.27
N ALA A 60 -12.48 -8.49 -17.40
CA ALA A 60 -12.56 -7.69 -16.18
C ALA A 60 -11.86 -6.34 -16.39
N THR A 61 -12.46 -5.26 -15.88
CA THR A 61 -11.82 -3.93 -15.85
C THR A 61 -10.60 -3.96 -14.97
N TYR A 62 -9.69 -3.01 -15.16
CA TYR A 62 -8.51 -2.85 -14.27
C TYR A 62 -8.93 -2.69 -12.81
N ARG A 63 -10.00 -1.95 -12.55
CA ARG A 63 -10.54 -1.71 -11.22
C ARG A 63 -11.02 -2.99 -10.55
N GLU A 64 -11.83 -3.80 -11.23
CA GLU A 64 -12.34 -5.07 -10.70
C GLU A 64 -11.20 -6.05 -10.38
N ARG A 65 -10.16 -6.10 -11.24
CA ARG A 65 -8.97 -6.90 -10.97
C ARG A 65 -8.23 -6.45 -9.72
N GLN A 66 -8.08 -5.12 -9.54
CA GLN A 66 -7.44 -4.54 -8.36
C GLN A 66 -8.25 -4.82 -7.08
N GLU A 67 -9.55 -4.66 -7.11
CA GLU A 67 -10.44 -4.93 -5.98
C GLU A 67 -10.36 -6.41 -5.56
N ARG A 68 -10.44 -7.33 -6.50
CA ARG A 68 -10.29 -8.77 -6.25
C ARG A 68 -8.93 -9.10 -5.68
N PHE A 69 -7.87 -8.61 -6.30
CA PHE A 69 -6.50 -8.80 -5.84
C PHE A 69 -6.30 -8.27 -4.42
N ASN A 70 -6.83 -7.10 -4.09
CA ASN A 70 -6.73 -6.52 -2.76
C ASN A 70 -7.40 -7.42 -1.72
N LYS A 71 -8.59 -7.92 -2.03
CA LYS A 71 -9.33 -8.83 -1.16
C LYS A 71 -8.53 -10.12 -0.90
N GLU A 72 -8.06 -10.76 -1.96
CA GLU A 72 -7.26 -11.99 -1.85
C GLU A 72 -5.97 -11.76 -1.04
N TYR A 73 -5.29 -10.64 -1.28
CA TYR A 73 -4.05 -10.33 -0.54
C TYR A 73 -4.32 -10.10 0.93
N LEU A 74 -5.35 -9.34 1.29
CA LEU A 74 -5.72 -9.13 2.70
C LEU A 74 -6.12 -10.45 3.37
N GLU A 75 -6.88 -11.32 2.71
CA GLU A 75 -7.22 -12.65 3.22
C GLU A 75 -5.97 -13.51 3.49
N VAL A 76 -4.98 -13.47 2.61
CA VAL A 76 -3.70 -14.18 2.84
C VAL A 76 -2.95 -13.62 4.02
N LEU A 77 -2.89 -12.29 4.18
CA LEU A 77 -2.25 -11.67 5.34
C LEU A 77 -2.94 -12.04 6.65
N ASP A 78 -4.27 -12.08 6.67
CA ASP A 78 -5.04 -12.52 7.83
C ASP A 78 -4.81 -14.00 8.17
N ASN A 79 -4.69 -14.85 7.16
CA ASN A 79 -4.36 -16.25 7.35
C ASN A 79 -2.96 -16.42 7.93
N LEU A 80 -1.94 -15.69 7.42
CA LEU A 80 -0.60 -15.72 8.00
C LEU A 80 -0.58 -15.25 9.45
N ILE A 81 -1.32 -14.19 9.78
CA ILE A 81 -1.45 -13.66 11.14
C ILE A 81 -2.11 -14.70 12.07
N ARG A 82 -3.14 -15.39 11.58
CA ARG A 82 -3.86 -16.41 12.35
C ARG A 82 -3.02 -17.65 12.60
N GLU A 83 -2.34 -18.14 11.56
CA GLU A 83 -1.60 -19.42 11.63
C GLU A 83 -0.23 -19.27 12.29
N TYR A 84 0.50 -18.19 11.98
CA TYR A 84 1.87 -17.97 12.43
C TYR A 84 2.02 -16.85 13.46
N GLY A 85 0.94 -16.36 14.02
CA GLY A 85 0.94 -15.19 14.91
C GLY A 85 1.70 -15.35 16.23
N THR A 86 2.12 -16.56 16.61
CA THR A 86 3.02 -16.76 17.76
C THR A 86 4.48 -16.50 17.43
N ARG A 87 4.84 -16.38 16.17
CA ARG A 87 6.22 -16.20 15.70
C ARG A 87 6.52 -14.74 15.44
N GLY A 88 7.70 -14.28 15.86
CA GLY A 88 8.13 -12.88 15.70
C GLY A 88 8.14 -12.40 14.24
N ILE A 89 8.43 -13.29 13.29
CA ILE A 89 8.44 -12.98 11.85
C ILE A 89 7.07 -12.54 11.33
N CYS A 90 5.98 -12.92 12.01
CA CYS A 90 4.63 -12.52 11.61
C CYS A 90 4.40 -11.01 11.72
N ALA A 91 5.27 -10.27 12.40
CA ALA A 91 5.30 -8.81 12.36
C ALA A 91 5.39 -8.27 10.92
N GLU A 92 6.06 -8.98 10.00
CA GLU A 92 6.12 -8.63 8.58
C GLU A 92 4.73 -8.68 7.91
N ALA A 93 3.88 -9.64 8.29
CA ALA A 93 2.51 -9.70 7.78
C ALA A 93 1.68 -8.51 8.26
N TYR A 94 1.84 -8.08 9.52
CA TYR A 94 1.21 -6.85 10.04
C TYR A 94 1.70 -5.61 9.29
N ILE A 95 3.01 -5.49 9.02
CA ILE A 95 3.57 -4.37 8.24
C ILE A 95 2.96 -4.33 6.84
N CYS A 96 2.92 -5.46 6.14
CA CYS A 96 2.34 -5.56 4.81
C CYS A 96 0.84 -5.24 4.81
N LYS A 97 0.07 -5.73 5.82
CA LYS A 97 -1.36 -5.46 5.95
C LYS A 97 -1.62 -3.98 6.20
N ALA A 98 -0.95 -3.39 7.18
CA ALA A 98 -1.11 -1.97 7.51
C ALA A 98 -0.77 -1.06 6.32
N ASP A 99 0.33 -1.32 5.62
CA ASP A 99 0.73 -0.55 4.44
C ASP A 99 -0.29 -0.69 3.30
N ARG A 100 -0.82 -1.89 3.07
CA ARG A 100 -1.84 -2.12 2.05
C ARG A 100 -3.14 -1.40 2.37
N LEU A 101 -3.65 -1.53 3.60
CA LEU A 101 -4.87 -0.85 4.06
C LEU A 101 -4.72 0.67 3.98
N ARG A 102 -3.56 1.21 4.41
CA ARG A 102 -3.23 2.64 4.26
C ARG A 102 -3.30 3.07 2.80
N GLY A 103 -2.74 2.29 1.89
CA GLY A 103 -2.73 2.57 0.45
C GLY A 103 -4.12 2.52 -0.21
N LEU A 104 -5.06 1.75 0.34
CA LEU A 104 -6.45 1.72 -0.10
C LEU A 104 -7.23 2.95 0.36
N GLY A 105 -6.87 3.53 1.51
CA GLY A 105 -7.50 4.74 2.04
C GLY A 105 -8.96 4.56 2.45
N GLY A 106 -9.70 5.65 2.55
CA GLY A 106 -11.15 5.64 2.83
C GLY A 106 -11.51 4.85 4.09
N THR A 107 -12.44 3.90 3.97
CA THR A 107 -12.94 3.07 5.08
C THR A 107 -11.91 2.10 5.67
N TYR A 108 -10.77 1.89 4.98
CA TYR A 108 -9.71 0.98 5.46
C TYR A 108 -8.73 1.64 6.44
N ILE A 109 -8.81 2.95 6.64
CA ILE A 109 -7.87 3.69 7.49
C ILE A 109 -7.97 3.26 8.96
N ASP A 110 -9.18 3.06 9.48
CA ASP A 110 -9.37 2.62 10.88
C ASP A 110 -8.80 1.22 11.09
N GLU A 111 -9.02 0.30 10.15
CA GLU A 111 -8.42 -1.04 10.19
C GLU A 111 -6.90 -0.98 10.08
N ALA A 112 -6.34 -0.06 9.27
CA ALA A 112 -4.90 0.15 9.19
C ALA A 112 -4.31 0.57 10.54
N LEU A 113 -4.96 1.50 11.25
CA LEU A 113 -4.55 1.95 12.58
C LEU A 113 -4.61 0.81 13.61
N GLN A 114 -5.71 0.05 13.63
CA GLN A 114 -5.82 -1.13 14.49
C GLN A 114 -4.72 -2.14 14.20
N THR A 115 -4.46 -2.43 12.94
CA THR A 115 -3.39 -3.35 12.52
C THR A 115 -2.01 -2.88 13.02
N CYS A 116 -1.72 -1.58 12.95
CA CYS A 116 -0.50 -1.01 13.50
C CYS A 116 -0.41 -1.21 15.02
N ASP A 117 -1.48 -0.85 15.75
CA ASP A 117 -1.49 -0.92 17.21
C ASP A 117 -1.37 -2.37 17.71
N GLU A 118 -2.07 -3.32 17.08
CA GLU A 118 -1.96 -4.74 17.39
C GLU A 118 -0.58 -5.30 17.11
N GLY A 119 0.02 -5.00 15.95
CA GLY A 119 1.34 -5.47 15.59
C GLY A 119 2.42 -4.93 16.53
N VAL A 120 2.37 -3.63 16.89
CA VAL A 120 3.30 -3.03 17.86
C VAL A 120 3.14 -3.65 19.24
N LYS A 121 1.90 -3.90 19.69
CA LYS A 121 1.62 -4.55 20.98
C LYS A 121 2.12 -5.98 21.02
N ARG A 122 1.95 -6.73 19.93
CA ARG A 122 2.26 -8.16 19.86
C ARG A 122 3.75 -8.45 19.67
N TYR A 123 4.46 -7.58 18.94
CA TYR A 123 5.86 -7.79 18.56
C TYR A 123 6.76 -6.59 18.91
N PRO A 124 6.76 -6.09 20.14
CA PRO A 124 7.45 -4.83 20.51
C PRO A 124 8.96 -4.87 20.28
N ALA A 125 9.58 -6.06 20.33
CA ALA A 125 11.00 -6.26 20.15
C ALA A 125 11.40 -6.65 18.70
N TYR A 126 10.46 -6.68 17.78
CA TYR A 126 10.79 -7.04 16.40
C TYR A 126 11.62 -5.94 15.73
N LYS A 127 12.69 -6.34 15.02
CA LYS A 127 13.70 -5.41 14.46
C LYS A 127 13.13 -4.31 13.57
N ARG A 128 12.02 -4.57 12.87
CA ARG A 128 11.36 -3.63 11.97
C ARG A 128 10.05 -3.06 12.50
N ILE A 129 9.81 -3.17 13.80
CA ILE A 129 8.54 -2.71 14.41
C ILE A 129 8.28 -1.20 14.20
N ASN A 130 9.33 -0.42 14.01
CA ASN A 130 9.21 1.01 13.71
C ASN A 130 8.49 1.30 12.38
N GLU A 131 8.45 0.35 11.45
CA GLU A 131 7.66 0.49 10.23
C GLU A 131 6.16 0.66 10.54
N LEU A 132 5.63 -0.14 11.48
CA LEU A 132 4.23 0.02 11.91
C LEU A 132 3.99 1.36 12.62
N ARG A 133 4.95 1.82 13.44
CA ARG A 133 4.87 3.14 14.08
C ARG A 133 4.87 4.25 13.04
N ASN A 134 5.76 4.17 12.05
CA ASN A 134 5.84 5.14 10.95
C ASN A 134 4.56 5.15 10.10
N ILE A 135 4.00 3.98 9.78
CA ILE A 135 2.72 3.89 9.05
C ILE A 135 1.62 4.59 9.85
N ARG A 136 1.52 4.28 11.15
CA ARG A 136 0.56 4.90 12.06
C ARG A 136 0.70 6.42 12.13
N GLU A 137 1.92 6.91 12.33
CA GLU A 137 2.23 8.34 12.37
C GLU A 137 1.85 9.03 11.05
N ASN A 138 2.22 8.43 9.91
CA ASN A 138 1.85 8.94 8.60
C ASN A 138 0.34 9.04 8.38
N ILE A 139 -0.44 8.08 8.91
CA ILE A 139 -1.90 8.13 8.84
C ILE A 139 -2.44 9.30 9.70
N LEU A 140 -1.89 9.49 10.90
CA LEU A 140 -2.36 10.49 11.87
C LEU A 140 -1.80 11.89 11.61
N GLN A 141 -0.75 12.01 10.82
CA GLN A 141 -0.12 13.29 10.51
C GLN A 141 -1.11 14.23 9.81
N PRO A 142 -1.20 15.49 10.24
CA PRO A 142 -1.93 16.51 9.53
C PRO A 142 -1.42 16.69 8.10
N TYR A 143 -2.33 16.81 7.15
CA TYR A 143 -2.00 17.02 5.74
C TYR A 143 -2.91 18.09 5.14
N LEU A 144 -2.31 19.00 4.39
CA LEU A 144 -3.00 20.01 3.61
C LEU A 144 -2.26 20.17 2.29
N ASP A 145 -2.97 20.03 1.20
CA ASP A 145 -2.50 20.33 -0.15
C ASP A 145 -3.49 21.24 -0.86
N ILE A 146 -3.00 22.32 -1.42
CA ILE A 146 -3.82 23.31 -2.12
C ILE A 146 -3.24 23.49 -3.51
N ASN A 147 -4.03 23.09 -4.51
CA ASN A 147 -3.68 23.23 -5.91
C ASN A 147 -4.61 24.20 -6.62
N THR A 148 -4.03 25.07 -7.44
CA THR A 148 -4.77 25.98 -8.31
C THR A 148 -4.67 25.53 -9.76
N GLN A 149 -5.68 25.80 -10.56
CA GLN A 149 -5.54 25.75 -12.00
C GLN A 149 -4.66 26.92 -12.41
N GLY A 150 -3.58 26.68 -13.10
CA GLY A 150 -2.61 27.60 -13.71
C GLY A 150 -2.87 29.12 -13.66
N SER A 151 -2.57 29.84 -14.74
CA SER A 151 -2.81 31.27 -14.80
C SER A 151 -4.29 31.61 -14.99
N ILE A 152 -4.78 32.60 -14.25
CA ILE A 152 -6.16 33.09 -14.32
C ILE A 152 -6.14 34.48 -14.97
N TYR A 153 -7.11 34.75 -15.84
CA TYR A 153 -7.29 36.09 -16.40
C TYR A 153 -8.17 36.96 -15.48
N PRO A 154 -8.00 38.26 -15.51
CA PRO A 154 -8.85 39.18 -14.77
C PRO A 154 -10.33 38.96 -15.12
N GLY A 155 -11.15 38.67 -14.11
CA GLY A 155 -12.58 38.40 -14.27
C GLY A 155 -12.96 36.93 -14.26
N ASP A 156 -11.98 36.01 -14.31
CA ASP A 156 -12.23 34.59 -14.18
C ASP A 156 -12.39 34.15 -12.70
N SER A 157 -13.05 33.04 -12.49
CA SER A 157 -13.17 32.41 -11.17
C SER A 157 -11.92 31.60 -10.84
N LEU A 158 -11.39 31.77 -9.63
CA LEU A 158 -10.32 30.93 -9.11
C LEU A 158 -10.91 29.66 -8.51
N GLU A 159 -10.59 28.52 -9.10
CA GLU A 159 -10.89 27.22 -8.51
C GLU A 159 -9.69 26.72 -7.70
N LEU A 160 -9.95 26.39 -6.44
CA LEU A 160 -8.97 25.81 -5.53
C LEU A 160 -9.35 24.36 -5.25
N ASN A 161 -8.45 23.43 -5.59
CA ASN A 161 -8.56 22.05 -5.16
C ASN A 161 -7.83 21.89 -3.82
N VAL A 162 -8.59 21.61 -2.77
CA VAL A 162 -8.05 21.46 -1.41
C VAL A 162 -8.20 20.01 -0.97
N ALA A 163 -7.07 19.34 -0.78
CA ALA A 163 -7.00 18.01 -0.16
C ALA A 163 -6.45 18.15 1.26
N TYR A 164 -7.20 17.65 2.25
CA TYR A 164 -6.78 17.74 3.65
C TYR A 164 -7.09 16.47 4.43
N ARG A 165 -6.32 16.26 5.49
CA ARG A 165 -6.50 15.13 6.41
C ARG A 165 -6.06 15.55 7.82
N ASN A 166 -6.80 15.09 8.83
CA ASN A 166 -6.49 15.30 10.26
C ASN A 166 -6.34 16.77 10.65
N LEU A 167 -7.03 17.68 9.96
CA LEU A 167 -7.10 19.10 10.28
C LEU A 167 -8.50 19.43 10.79
N LYS A 168 -8.57 20.19 11.89
CA LYS A 168 -9.86 20.73 12.40
C LYS A 168 -10.37 21.90 11.57
N GLY A 169 -9.48 22.56 10.85
CA GLY A 169 -9.77 23.70 9.97
C GLY A 169 -8.48 24.31 9.46
N PHE A 170 -8.58 25.16 8.44
CA PHE A 170 -7.50 25.99 7.93
C PHE A 170 -8.06 27.36 7.53
N THR A 171 -7.18 28.36 7.46
CA THR A 171 -7.53 29.69 7.00
C THR A 171 -6.80 29.98 5.69
N LEU A 172 -7.53 30.39 4.68
CA LEU A 172 -6.97 30.84 3.41
C LEU A 172 -6.97 32.37 3.38
N ASN A 173 -5.79 32.98 3.22
CA ASN A 173 -5.66 34.42 3.05
C ASN A 173 -5.29 34.71 1.59
N LEU A 174 -6.08 35.53 0.94
CA LEU A 174 -5.82 35.99 -0.42
C LEU A 174 -5.21 37.42 -0.36
N TYR A 175 -4.06 37.56 -0.98
CA TYR A 175 -3.37 38.86 -1.05
C TYR A 175 -3.34 39.35 -2.51
N CYS A 176 -3.75 40.60 -2.73
CA CYS A 176 -3.54 41.28 -4.00
C CYS A 176 -2.19 41.97 -3.98
N THR A 177 -1.32 41.69 -4.94
CA THR A 177 -0.03 42.35 -5.08
C THR A 177 0.07 43.02 -6.44
N ASN A 178 0.64 44.22 -6.49
CA ASN A 178 0.97 44.90 -7.74
C ASN A 178 2.41 44.54 -8.11
N LEU A 179 2.59 43.64 -9.06
CA LEU A 179 3.91 43.15 -9.50
C LEU A 179 4.79 44.24 -10.12
N SER A 180 4.20 45.39 -10.51
CA SER A 180 4.96 46.55 -11.02
C SER A 180 5.69 47.35 -9.93
N GLU A 181 5.40 47.07 -8.64
CA GLU A 181 5.99 47.73 -7.49
C GLU A 181 7.05 46.87 -6.75
N VAL A 182 7.32 45.68 -7.28
CA VAL A 182 8.41 44.83 -6.73
C VAL A 182 9.72 45.27 -7.40
N PRO A 183 10.70 45.81 -6.64
CA PRO A 183 11.98 46.23 -7.19
C PRO A 183 12.84 45.08 -7.68
#